data_110eb845ac78d247b40cde87e27cd483
#
_entry.id   110eb845ac78d247b40cde87e27cd483
#
_cell.length_a   1.000
_cell.length_b   1.000
_cell.length_c   1.000
_cell.angle_alpha   90.00
_cell.angle_beta   90.00
_cell.angle_gamma   90.00
#
_symmetry.space_group_name_H-M   'P 1'
#
loop_
_entity.id
_entity.type
_entity.pdbx_description
1 polymer ?
#
loop_
_entity_poly.entity_id
_entity_poly.type
_entity_poly.pdbx_seq_one_letter_code
_entity_poly.pdbx_strand_id
1 'polypeptide(L)'
;MTTIRIALAQINPKMGDFAGNTAQIIRAIEQARSHGADIVALPELAITGYPPEDLLLKPQFIAANLKALDEIVAASTGITAIVGFVDKTTDIHNAAAVIHDGVLKGVYHKTYLPNYGVFDDYRYFKAGETAPIFQWGDVLFGVNICEDIWYPGGPTQVQALAGAQIIINISASPYHSAKGGDRERMLATRAEDNAVALAYVNLVGGQDELVFDGDSLIFDERGRLIARGKVFEEDLIYADINTEKVFRERLHDPRRRQERIDVASEGMRAETIVLTEKYEAKARAKITSAIAPRLSEAEEVYKALVLGTRDYVRKNGFERVVIGLSGGVDSALVACIAADALGADKVRCVFMPTRYSSNESARDAASLARNLGVPYDVIAIEDTFKQYLEMLSPVFAGTTMGVAEENIQARIRGNILMALSNKFGALVLSTGNKSESSVGYCTLYGDMCGGLTVIKDVPKLLVYELCHYVNRRSAQPLIPEYIITRPPSAELREDQKDQDSLPPYEILDAILEMYVEQDMSIDAMIAEGYDEQTVRWVVRTVDLNEYKRRQAAPGIKVTTRAFGRDRRMPITNVYRG
;
A
#
# COMPACT_ATOMS: atom_id res chain seq x y z
N MET A 1 32.17 12.44 -23.15
CA MET A 1 31.05 12.66 -22.23
C MET A 1 30.34 11.34 -22.03
N THR A 2 30.41 10.77 -20.84
CA THR A 2 29.79 9.48 -20.57
C THR A 2 28.34 9.72 -20.16
N THR A 3 27.41 9.14 -20.93
CA THR A 3 25.97 9.19 -20.63
C THR A 3 25.46 7.78 -20.38
N ILE A 4 24.91 7.54 -19.22
CA ILE A 4 24.35 6.25 -18.80
C ILE A 4 22.83 6.31 -18.92
N ARG A 5 22.23 5.35 -19.63
CA ARG A 5 20.77 5.16 -19.65
C ARG A 5 20.36 4.22 -18.54
N ILE A 6 19.55 4.72 -17.62
CA ILE A 6 18.96 3.94 -16.55
C ILE A 6 17.51 3.63 -16.91
N ALA A 7 17.10 2.39 -16.68
CA ALA A 7 15.72 1.95 -16.69
C ALA A 7 15.29 1.57 -15.26
N LEU A 8 14.11 2.01 -14.82
CA LEU A 8 13.49 1.61 -13.57
C LEU A 8 12.26 0.76 -13.90
N ALA A 9 12.26 -0.51 -13.51
CA ALA A 9 11.18 -1.44 -13.76
C ALA A 9 10.25 -1.52 -12.54
N GLN A 10 9.19 -0.76 -12.57
CA GLN A 10 8.13 -0.73 -11.57
C GLN A 10 7.17 -1.89 -11.82
N ILE A 11 7.33 -2.99 -11.08
CA ILE A 11 6.62 -4.26 -11.29
C ILE A 11 5.74 -4.62 -10.09
N ASN A 12 4.75 -5.52 -10.33
CA ASN A 12 3.83 -6.04 -9.33
C ASN A 12 4.09 -7.55 -9.09
N PRO A 13 5.09 -7.92 -8.29
CA PRO A 13 5.35 -9.32 -8.00
C PRO A 13 4.25 -9.92 -7.11
N LYS A 14 4.06 -11.24 -7.25
CA LYS A 14 3.18 -12.02 -6.38
C LYS A 14 4.01 -12.77 -5.35
N MET A 15 3.60 -12.71 -4.09
CA MET A 15 4.29 -13.38 -2.99
C MET A 15 4.49 -14.87 -3.26
N GLY A 16 5.76 -15.30 -3.25
CA GLY A 16 6.14 -16.71 -3.41
C GLY A 16 5.94 -17.31 -4.81
N ASP A 17 5.49 -16.53 -5.79
CA ASP A 17 5.38 -16.98 -7.19
C ASP A 17 6.73 -16.81 -7.91
N PHE A 18 7.70 -17.65 -7.53
CA PHE A 18 9.05 -17.57 -8.08
C PHE A 18 9.08 -17.65 -9.61
N ALA A 19 8.30 -18.52 -10.22
CA ALA A 19 8.26 -18.66 -11.68
C ALA A 19 7.66 -17.42 -12.37
N GLY A 20 6.52 -16.93 -11.86
CA GLY A 20 5.85 -15.73 -12.39
C GLY A 20 6.71 -14.47 -12.23
N ASN A 21 7.29 -14.26 -11.03
CA ASN A 21 8.15 -13.12 -10.74
C ASN A 21 9.43 -13.16 -11.58
N THR A 22 10.09 -14.31 -11.69
CA THR A 22 11.28 -14.48 -12.55
C THR A 22 10.97 -14.14 -14.00
N ALA A 23 9.87 -14.65 -14.55
CA ALA A 23 9.45 -14.33 -15.91
C ALA A 23 9.15 -12.83 -16.10
N GLN A 24 8.56 -12.15 -15.10
CA GLN A 24 8.29 -10.72 -15.12
C GLN A 24 9.59 -9.91 -15.09
N ILE A 25 10.53 -10.27 -14.22
CA ILE A 25 11.86 -9.66 -14.10
C ILE A 25 12.64 -9.78 -15.42
N ILE A 26 12.69 -10.99 -16.01
CA ILE A 26 13.39 -11.24 -17.28
C ILE A 26 12.77 -10.40 -18.40
N ARG A 27 11.45 -10.34 -18.52
CA ARG A 27 10.78 -9.47 -19.52
C ARG A 27 11.16 -8.00 -19.34
N ALA A 28 11.21 -7.50 -18.10
CA ALA A 28 11.62 -6.11 -17.84
C ALA A 28 13.08 -5.86 -18.24
N ILE A 29 13.98 -6.79 -17.97
CA ILE A 29 15.40 -6.74 -18.40
C ILE A 29 15.51 -6.72 -19.94
N GLU A 30 14.78 -7.58 -20.62
CA GLU A 30 14.76 -7.65 -22.09
C GLU A 30 14.23 -6.37 -22.73
N GLN A 31 13.15 -5.82 -22.19
CA GLN A 31 12.57 -4.56 -22.63
C GLN A 31 13.55 -3.40 -22.40
N ALA A 32 14.16 -3.30 -21.22
CA ALA A 32 15.15 -2.28 -20.92
C ALA A 32 16.36 -2.37 -21.89
N ARG A 33 16.87 -3.57 -22.12
CA ARG A 33 17.95 -3.84 -23.07
C ARG A 33 17.59 -3.44 -24.50
N SER A 34 16.39 -3.76 -24.97
CA SER A 34 15.93 -3.41 -26.33
C SER A 34 15.79 -1.90 -26.53
N HIS A 35 15.56 -1.13 -25.47
CA HIS A 35 15.55 0.34 -25.47
C HIS A 35 16.93 0.95 -25.22
N GLY A 36 17.97 0.15 -25.22
CA GLY A 36 19.36 0.59 -25.09
C GLY A 36 19.72 1.04 -23.67
N ALA A 37 19.05 0.54 -22.65
CA ALA A 37 19.44 0.80 -21.28
C ALA A 37 20.81 0.17 -20.97
N ASP A 38 21.60 0.86 -20.17
CA ASP A 38 22.86 0.37 -19.63
C ASP A 38 22.64 -0.35 -18.30
N ILE A 39 21.75 0.21 -17.48
CA ILE A 39 21.36 -0.32 -16.18
C ILE A 39 19.84 -0.46 -16.14
N VAL A 40 19.36 -1.58 -15.63
CA VAL A 40 17.96 -1.75 -15.22
C VAL A 40 17.91 -2.09 -13.73
N ALA A 41 17.08 -1.37 -12.98
CA ALA A 41 16.84 -1.63 -11.56
C ALA A 41 15.40 -2.12 -11.34
N LEU A 42 15.27 -3.15 -10.51
CA LEU A 42 14.02 -3.75 -10.08
C LEU A 42 13.82 -3.52 -8.59
N PRO A 43 12.59 -3.60 -8.06
CA PRO A 43 12.28 -3.30 -6.67
C PRO A 43 12.98 -4.22 -5.65
N GLU A 44 12.95 -3.78 -4.39
CA GLU A 44 13.33 -4.57 -3.21
C GLU A 44 12.54 -5.88 -3.17
N LEU A 45 13.23 -7.00 -2.87
CA LEU A 45 12.67 -8.36 -2.79
C LEU A 45 11.78 -8.74 -4.00
N ALA A 46 12.12 -8.27 -5.20
CA ALA A 46 11.34 -8.51 -6.41
C ALA A 46 11.16 -10.00 -6.73
N ILE A 47 12.12 -10.85 -6.38
CA ILE A 47 12.05 -12.30 -6.62
C ILE A 47 11.02 -12.97 -5.72
N THR A 48 10.99 -12.65 -4.43
CA THR A 48 10.07 -13.26 -3.45
C THR A 48 8.70 -12.60 -3.43
N GLY A 49 8.61 -11.31 -3.77
CA GLY A 49 7.55 -10.40 -3.37
C GLY A 49 7.84 -9.81 -1.99
N TYR A 50 7.09 -8.77 -1.57
CA TYR A 50 7.26 -8.05 -0.30
C TYR A 50 5.91 -7.84 0.39
N PRO A 51 5.79 -8.04 1.75
CA PRO A 51 6.78 -8.61 2.67
C PRO A 51 6.65 -10.14 2.76
N PRO A 52 7.76 -10.90 2.71
CA PRO A 52 7.71 -12.38 2.76
C PRO A 52 7.47 -12.98 4.14
N GLU A 53 7.69 -12.24 5.22
CA GLU A 53 7.42 -12.63 6.61
C GLU A 53 7.91 -14.04 6.99
N ASP A 54 7.11 -14.84 7.71
CA ASP A 54 7.49 -16.19 8.18
C ASP A 54 7.77 -17.19 7.04
N LEU A 55 7.53 -16.84 5.77
CA LEU A 55 8.05 -17.63 4.65
C LEU A 55 9.58 -17.67 4.63
N LEU A 56 10.23 -16.62 5.15
CA LEU A 56 11.69 -16.55 5.30
C LEU A 56 12.26 -17.60 6.26
N LEU A 57 11.45 -18.12 7.17
CA LEU A 57 11.84 -19.20 8.09
C LEU A 57 11.82 -20.59 7.45
N LYS A 58 11.45 -20.68 6.17
CA LYS A 58 11.38 -21.94 5.42
C LYS A 58 12.60 -22.10 4.51
N PRO A 59 13.51 -23.07 4.77
CA PRO A 59 14.73 -23.25 3.97
C PRO A 59 14.46 -23.47 2.48
N GLN A 60 13.37 -24.15 2.11
CA GLN A 60 12.99 -24.36 0.72
C GLN A 60 12.57 -23.06 0.01
N PHE A 61 12.00 -22.09 0.73
CA PHE A 61 11.66 -20.78 0.18
C PHE A 61 12.93 -20.00 -0.20
N ILE A 62 13.92 -20.02 0.67
CA ILE A 62 15.23 -19.41 0.40
C ILE A 62 15.94 -20.10 -0.77
N ALA A 63 15.92 -21.44 -0.82
CA ALA A 63 16.52 -22.19 -1.93
C ALA A 63 15.85 -21.89 -3.27
N ALA A 64 14.51 -21.75 -3.30
CA ALA A 64 13.76 -21.38 -4.51
C ALA A 64 14.10 -19.95 -4.98
N ASN A 65 14.23 -19.01 -4.05
CA ASN A 65 14.65 -17.64 -4.35
C ASN A 65 16.07 -17.59 -4.98
N LEU A 66 17.03 -18.35 -4.43
CA LEU A 66 18.39 -18.38 -4.98
C LEU A 66 18.43 -19.03 -6.38
N LYS A 67 17.65 -20.10 -6.59
CA LYS A 67 17.52 -20.71 -7.91
C LYS A 67 16.91 -19.75 -8.94
N ALA A 68 15.92 -18.97 -8.54
CA ALA A 68 15.32 -17.94 -9.40
C ALA A 68 16.35 -16.83 -9.76
N LEU A 69 17.22 -16.47 -8.81
CA LEU A 69 18.32 -15.54 -9.07
C LEU A 69 19.27 -16.09 -10.15
N ASP A 70 19.65 -17.38 -10.10
CA ASP A 70 20.52 -18.00 -11.11
C ASP A 70 19.92 -17.90 -12.53
N GLU A 71 18.60 -18.09 -12.66
CA GLU A 71 17.89 -17.97 -13.95
C GLU A 71 17.92 -16.51 -14.47
N ILE A 72 17.74 -15.53 -13.57
CA ILE A 72 17.81 -14.11 -13.90
C ILE A 72 19.24 -13.70 -14.29
N VAL A 73 20.24 -14.19 -13.56
CA VAL A 73 21.66 -13.95 -13.90
C VAL A 73 21.94 -14.39 -15.33
N ALA A 74 21.56 -15.61 -15.70
CA ALA A 74 21.79 -16.14 -17.04
C ALA A 74 21.07 -15.32 -18.14
N ALA A 75 19.92 -14.71 -17.84
CA ALA A 75 19.15 -13.89 -18.78
C ALA A 75 19.67 -12.44 -18.91
N SER A 76 20.55 -11.98 -18.01
CA SER A 76 21.01 -10.58 -17.90
C SER A 76 22.23 -10.26 -18.77
N THR A 77 22.37 -10.90 -19.94
CA THR A 77 23.47 -10.62 -20.86
C THR A 77 23.34 -9.26 -21.56
N GLY A 78 24.42 -8.55 -21.77
CA GLY A 78 24.49 -7.26 -22.51
C GLY A 78 23.87 -6.07 -21.75
N ILE A 79 23.61 -6.19 -20.45
CA ILE A 79 23.05 -5.14 -19.59
C ILE A 79 23.53 -5.32 -18.15
N THR A 80 23.51 -4.26 -17.35
CA THR A 80 23.64 -4.36 -15.89
C THR A 80 22.24 -4.41 -15.27
N ALA A 81 21.93 -5.49 -14.54
CA ALA A 81 20.66 -5.62 -13.82
C ALA A 81 20.88 -5.56 -12.30
N ILE A 82 20.01 -4.80 -11.60
CA ILE A 82 19.99 -4.70 -10.14
C ILE A 82 18.67 -5.30 -9.68
N VAL A 83 18.72 -6.39 -8.90
CA VAL A 83 17.54 -7.19 -8.56
C VAL A 83 17.47 -7.42 -7.06
N GLY A 84 16.34 -7.06 -6.44
CA GLY A 84 16.06 -7.33 -5.04
C GLY A 84 15.73 -8.81 -4.78
N PHE A 85 16.43 -9.42 -3.83
CA PHE A 85 16.29 -10.83 -3.48
C PHE A 85 16.65 -11.09 -2.00
N VAL A 86 16.49 -12.32 -1.54
CA VAL A 86 16.96 -12.77 -0.23
C VAL A 86 18.30 -13.47 -0.40
N ASP A 87 19.37 -12.88 0.13
CA ASP A 87 20.68 -13.52 0.14
C ASP A 87 20.86 -14.42 1.38
N LYS A 88 21.64 -15.48 1.22
CA LYS A 88 21.98 -16.44 2.27
C LYS A 88 23.50 -16.55 2.44
N THR A 89 23.96 -16.08 3.58
CA THR A 89 25.34 -16.27 4.06
C THR A 89 25.35 -17.27 5.23
N THR A 90 25.88 -16.89 6.38
CA THR A 90 25.65 -17.57 7.67
C THR A 90 24.26 -17.25 8.24
N ASP A 91 23.64 -16.21 7.74
CA ASP A 91 22.31 -15.73 8.05
C ASP A 91 21.60 -15.31 6.75
N ILE A 92 20.38 -14.75 6.82
CA ILE A 92 19.68 -14.20 5.65
C ILE A 92 19.70 -12.67 5.66
N HIS A 93 19.76 -12.08 4.46
CA HIS A 93 19.80 -10.66 4.25
C HIS A 93 18.76 -10.22 3.22
N ASN A 94 18.14 -9.07 3.42
CA ASN A 94 17.47 -8.34 2.37
C ASN A 94 18.54 -7.73 1.47
N ALA A 95 18.60 -8.13 0.21
CA ALA A 95 19.77 -7.93 -0.63
C ALA A 95 19.43 -7.43 -2.04
N ALA A 96 20.40 -6.74 -2.65
CA ALA A 96 20.39 -6.36 -4.05
C ALA A 96 21.53 -7.05 -4.80
N ALA A 97 21.21 -7.89 -5.76
CA ALA A 97 22.17 -8.51 -6.67
C ALA A 97 22.52 -7.51 -7.78
N VAL A 98 23.82 -7.28 -8.00
CA VAL A 98 24.32 -6.51 -9.13
C VAL A 98 24.91 -7.48 -10.16
N ILE A 99 24.20 -7.65 -11.25
CA ILE A 99 24.50 -8.58 -12.32
C ILE A 99 24.99 -7.76 -13.52
N HIS A 100 26.12 -8.14 -14.09
CA HIS A 100 26.63 -7.49 -15.30
C HIS A 100 26.99 -8.53 -16.34
N ASP A 101 26.37 -8.40 -17.51
CA ASP A 101 26.62 -9.29 -18.66
C ASP A 101 26.54 -10.78 -18.32
N GLY A 102 25.45 -11.18 -17.66
CA GLY A 102 25.19 -12.58 -17.28
C GLY A 102 26.04 -13.11 -16.13
N VAL A 103 26.72 -12.24 -15.37
CA VAL A 103 27.55 -12.62 -14.23
C VAL A 103 27.15 -11.83 -12.99
N LEU A 104 26.90 -12.51 -11.87
CA LEU A 104 26.73 -11.87 -10.56
C LEU A 104 28.08 -11.28 -10.12
N LYS A 105 28.18 -9.95 -10.09
CA LYS A 105 29.42 -9.22 -9.76
C LYS A 105 29.54 -8.88 -8.29
N GLY A 106 28.41 -8.61 -7.61
CA GLY A 106 28.41 -8.29 -6.21
C GLY A 106 27.00 -8.24 -5.64
N VAL A 107 26.93 -8.18 -4.33
CA VAL A 107 25.68 -8.12 -3.56
C VAL A 107 25.78 -6.98 -2.55
N TYR A 108 24.74 -6.17 -2.47
CA TYR A 108 24.55 -5.21 -1.40
C TYR A 108 23.54 -5.79 -0.40
N HIS A 109 23.81 -5.69 0.89
CA HIS A 109 22.90 -6.05 1.97
C HIS A 109 22.32 -4.80 2.61
N LYS A 110 20.99 -4.76 2.79
CA LYS A 110 20.28 -3.65 3.44
C LYS A 110 20.88 -3.37 4.82
N THR A 111 21.27 -2.12 5.05
CA THR A 111 21.94 -1.70 6.28
C THR A 111 20.93 -1.33 7.36
N TYR A 112 19.93 -0.51 7.04
CA TYR A 112 18.92 -0.10 7.99
C TYR A 112 17.66 -0.96 7.84
N LEU A 113 17.35 -1.72 8.89
CA LEU A 113 16.21 -2.64 8.94
C LEU A 113 15.08 -1.97 9.74
N PRO A 114 14.00 -1.47 9.09
CA PRO A 114 12.91 -0.82 9.79
C PRO A 114 12.15 -1.80 10.68
N ASN A 115 11.79 -1.33 11.89
CA ASN A 115 11.01 -2.08 12.88
C ASN A 115 9.97 -1.15 13.53
N TYR A 116 9.18 -0.46 12.73
CA TYR A 116 8.12 0.47 13.11
C TYR A 116 6.97 0.40 12.11
N GLY A 117 5.77 0.85 12.54
CA GLY A 117 4.57 0.80 11.71
C GLY A 117 4.29 -0.61 11.22
N VAL A 118 4.24 -0.76 9.90
CA VAL A 118 3.99 -2.05 9.22
C VAL A 118 5.23 -2.92 9.04
N PHE A 119 6.42 -2.36 9.30
CA PHE A 119 7.68 -3.06 9.09
C PHE A 119 8.07 -3.95 10.26
N ASP A 120 8.73 -5.07 9.94
CA ASP A 120 9.28 -6.01 10.92
C ASP A 120 10.56 -6.69 10.35
N ASP A 121 11.35 -5.94 9.56
CA ASP A 121 12.54 -6.47 8.85
C ASP A 121 13.58 -7.01 9.84
N TYR A 122 13.75 -6.34 10.99
CA TYR A 122 14.72 -6.73 12.02
C TYR A 122 14.45 -8.12 12.62
N ARG A 123 13.21 -8.60 12.53
CA ARG A 123 12.82 -9.93 12.98
C ARG A 123 13.43 -11.04 12.12
N TYR A 124 13.71 -10.75 10.86
CA TYR A 124 14.04 -11.77 9.87
C TYR A 124 15.46 -11.64 9.32
N PHE A 125 15.93 -10.42 9.12
CA PHE A 125 17.15 -10.17 8.39
C PHE A 125 18.29 -9.71 9.29
N LYS A 126 19.52 -10.13 8.93
CA LYS A 126 20.74 -9.54 9.43
C LYS A 126 21.07 -8.29 8.61
N ALA A 127 21.44 -7.18 9.28
CA ALA A 127 21.87 -5.95 8.65
C ALA A 127 23.18 -6.11 7.87
N GLY A 128 23.31 -5.34 6.78
CA GLY A 128 24.56 -5.19 6.03
C GLY A 128 25.56 -4.32 6.79
N GLU A 129 26.85 -4.58 6.56
CA GLU A 129 27.97 -3.91 7.26
C GLU A 129 28.81 -3.05 6.30
N THR A 130 28.60 -3.17 4.97
CA THR A 130 29.39 -2.49 3.93
C THR A 130 28.50 -1.74 2.95
N ALA A 131 29.06 -0.69 2.33
CA ALA A 131 28.39 0.11 1.31
C ALA A 131 29.21 0.06 -0.01
N PRO A 132 29.21 -1.06 -0.74
CA PRO A 132 30.00 -1.20 -1.95
C PRO A 132 29.58 -0.19 -3.02
N ILE A 133 30.55 0.26 -3.83
CA ILE A 133 30.34 0.98 -5.07
C ILE A 133 30.77 0.11 -6.25
N PHE A 134 30.11 0.28 -7.37
CA PHE A 134 30.33 -0.52 -8.57
C PHE A 134 30.98 0.35 -9.63
N GLN A 135 32.09 -0.13 -10.21
CA GLN A 135 32.85 0.58 -11.22
C GLN A 135 32.59 -0.02 -12.60
N TRP A 136 32.15 0.82 -13.53
CA TRP A 136 32.01 0.50 -14.95
C TRP A 136 32.81 1.50 -15.80
N GLY A 137 34.05 1.19 -16.06
CA GLY A 137 35.01 2.14 -16.65
C GLY A 137 35.18 3.35 -15.72
N ASP A 138 34.87 4.55 -16.24
CA ASP A 138 34.95 5.82 -15.49
C ASP A 138 33.66 6.12 -14.71
N VAL A 139 32.66 5.26 -14.79
CA VAL A 139 31.37 5.46 -14.10
C VAL A 139 31.36 4.68 -12.79
N LEU A 140 31.08 5.38 -11.71
CA LEU A 140 30.87 4.80 -10.37
C LEU A 140 29.41 4.95 -9.94
N PHE A 141 28.79 3.87 -9.49
CA PHE A 141 27.45 3.93 -8.93
C PHE A 141 27.35 3.15 -7.61
N GLY A 142 26.46 3.60 -6.73
CA GLY A 142 26.10 2.92 -5.50
C GLY A 142 24.72 2.29 -5.63
N VAL A 143 24.49 1.21 -4.87
CA VAL A 143 23.20 0.56 -4.73
C VAL A 143 22.86 0.50 -3.25
N ASN A 144 21.62 0.87 -2.89
CA ASN A 144 21.11 0.70 -1.54
C ASN A 144 19.61 0.36 -1.57
N ILE A 145 19.02 0.00 -0.42
CA ILE A 145 17.69 -0.58 -0.35
C ILE A 145 16.79 0.23 0.57
N CYS A 146 15.70 0.75 0.01
CA CYS A 146 14.53 1.32 0.70
C CYS A 146 14.90 2.26 1.87
N GLU A 147 14.87 1.77 3.11
CA GLU A 147 15.12 2.52 4.34
C GLU A 147 16.48 3.23 4.35
N ASP A 148 17.47 2.68 3.67
CA ASP A 148 18.83 3.22 3.63
C ASP A 148 18.91 4.66 3.11
N ILE A 149 17.99 5.08 2.24
CA ILE A 149 17.94 6.43 1.66
C ILE A 149 17.26 7.47 2.59
N TRP A 150 16.47 7.01 3.58
CA TRP A 150 15.77 7.90 4.49
C TRP A 150 16.69 8.57 5.51
N TYR A 151 17.82 7.93 5.83
CA TYR A 151 18.82 8.48 6.73
C TYR A 151 19.72 9.48 6.01
N PRO A 152 19.98 10.67 6.60
CA PRO A 152 20.88 11.68 6.01
C PRO A 152 22.31 11.17 5.82
N GLY A 153 22.83 10.43 6.79
CA GLY A 153 24.08 9.69 6.73
C GLY A 153 23.87 8.25 6.28
N GLY A 154 24.86 7.41 6.38
CA GLY A 154 24.77 5.98 6.07
C GLY A 154 25.15 5.63 4.62
N PRO A 155 24.58 4.55 4.06
CA PRO A 155 25.06 3.97 2.80
C PRO A 155 25.13 4.98 1.64
N THR A 156 24.11 5.82 1.49
CA THR A 156 24.05 6.84 0.41
C THR A 156 25.22 7.81 0.48
N GLN A 157 25.47 8.38 1.66
CA GLN A 157 26.57 9.33 1.87
C GLN A 157 27.93 8.64 1.70
N VAL A 158 28.11 7.46 2.29
CA VAL A 158 29.36 6.69 2.18
C VAL A 158 29.69 6.37 0.74
N GLN A 159 28.71 5.87 -0.04
CA GLN A 159 28.87 5.58 -1.47
C GLN A 159 29.19 6.84 -2.28
N ALA A 160 28.49 7.94 -2.01
CA ALA A 160 28.71 9.21 -2.70
C ALA A 160 30.12 9.77 -2.40
N LEU A 161 30.59 9.73 -1.15
CA LEU A 161 31.92 10.19 -0.75
C LEU A 161 33.04 9.26 -1.27
N ALA A 162 32.75 7.97 -1.44
CA ALA A 162 33.66 7.02 -2.10
C ALA A 162 33.77 7.26 -3.63
N GLY A 163 32.91 8.11 -4.21
CA GLY A 163 33.00 8.52 -5.61
C GLY A 163 31.78 8.19 -6.45
N ALA A 164 30.79 7.46 -5.97
CA ALA A 164 29.59 7.12 -6.74
C ALA A 164 28.95 8.38 -7.32
N GLN A 165 28.74 8.43 -8.63
CA GLN A 165 28.11 9.53 -9.36
C GLN A 165 26.59 9.33 -9.46
N ILE A 166 26.16 8.09 -9.34
CA ILE A 166 24.76 7.66 -9.42
C ILE A 166 24.48 6.82 -8.18
N ILE A 167 23.37 7.06 -7.53
CA ILE A 167 22.83 6.19 -6.49
C ILE A 167 21.54 5.56 -7.00
N ILE A 168 21.44 4.25 -6.87
CA ILE A 168 20.26 3.47 -7.26
C ILE A 168 19.67 2.85 -5.99
N ASN A 169 18.50 3.33 -5.61
CA ASN A 169 17.75 2.80 -4.48
C ASN A 169 16.60 1.93 -4.98
N ILE A 170 16.60 0.66 -4.56
CA ILE A 170 15.51 -0.26 -4.83
C ILE A 170 14.60 -0.37 -3.61
N SER A 171 13.28 -0.24 -3.80
CA SER A 171 12.35 -0.08 -2.70
C SER A 171 11.09 -0.93 -2.82
N ALA A 172 10.52 -1.25 -1.66
CA ALA A 172 9.15 -1.71 -1.46
C ALA A 172 8.48 -0.85 -0.38
N SER A 173 8.40 0.45 -0.64
CA SER A 173 7.86 1.43 0.31
C SER A 173 6.34 1.49 0.22
N PRO A 174 5.59 1.09 1.30
CA PRO A 174 4.14 1.09 1.30
C PRO A 174 3.55 2.49 1.17
N TYR A 175 2.42 2.55 0.50
CA TYR A 175 1.62 3.75 0.32
C TYR A 175 0.85 4.14 1.60
N HIS A 176 0.71 5.43 1.80
CA HIS A 176 -0.37 6.10 2.51
C HIS A 176 -0.59 7.47 1.87
N SER A 177 -1.77 8.07 2.08
CA SER A 177 -2.12 9.39 1.53
C SER A 177 -1.03 10.43 1.81
N ALA A 178 -0.71 11.27 0.82
CA ALA A 178 0.31 12.32 0.83
C ALA A 178 1.78 11.87 0.88
N LYS A 179 2.09 10.58 1.10
CA LYS A 179 3.47 10.09 1.21
C LYS A 179 4.32 10.37 -0.03
N GLY A 180 3.73 10.32 -1.23
CA GLY A 180 4.45 10.56 -2.48
C GLY A 180 5.14 11.93 -2.53
N GLY A 181 4.49 12.98 -1.97
CA GLY A 181 5.07 14.32 -1.87
C GLY A 181 6.26 14.41 -0.91
N ASP A 182 6.16 13.77 0.25
CA ASP A 182 7.22 13.74 1.25
C ASP A 182 8.42 12.95 0.74
N ARG A 183 8.17 11.81 0.08
CA ARG A 183 9.19 10.98 -0.56
C ARG A 183 9.95 11.75 -1.63
N GLU A 184 9.26 12.45 -2.53
CA GLU A 184 9.90 13.24 -3.58
C GLU A 184 10.82 14.33 -2.99
N ARG A 185 10.35 15.09 -1.98
CA ARG A 185 11.16 16.10 -1.30
C ARG A 185 12.40 15.50 -0.65
N MET A 186 12.24 14.39 0.07
CA MET A 186 13.35 13.70 0.72
C MET A 186 14.38 13.22 -0.30
N LEU A 187 13.95 12.55 -1.39
CA LEU A 187 14.86 12.05 -2.42
C LEU A 187 15.59 13.18 -3.16
N ALA A 188 14.90 14.29 -3.46
CA ALA A 188 15.50 15.49 -4.05
C ALA A 188 16.61 16.03 -3.15
N THR A 189 16.36 16.14 -1.84
CA THR A 189 17.35 16.58 -0.84
C THR A 189 18.54 15.62 -0.79
N ARG A 190 18.32 14.29 -0.82
CA ARG A 190 19.42 13.30 -0.82
C ARG A 190 20.28 13.42 -2.08
N ALA A 191 19.67 13.65 -3.25
CA ALA A 191 20.42 13.86 -4.49
C ALA A 191 21.30 15.12 -4.42
N GLU A 192 20.73 16.23 -3.94
CA GLU A 192 21.41 17.53 -3.82
C GLU A 192 22.54 17.49 -2.77
N ASP A 193 22.26 17.05 -1.54
CA ASP A 193 23.22 16.98 -0.43
C ASP A 193 24.45 16.14 -0.80
N ASN A 194 24.26 15.06 -1.54
CA ASN A 194 25.32 14.15 -1.93
C ASN A 194 25.93 14.48 -3.30
N ALA A 195 25.42 15.49 -4.01
CA ALA A 195 25.77 15.83 -5.39
C ALA A 195 25.88 14.57 -6.28
N VAL A 196 24.76 13.82 -6.38
CA VAL A 196 24.63 12.57 -7.16
C VAL A 196 23.36 12.61 -8.01
N ALA A 197 23.35 11.93 -9.14
CA ALA A 197 22.09 11.54 -9.75
C ALA A 197 21.49 10.40 -8.92
N LEU A 198 20.17 10.45 -8.68
CA LEU A 198 19.49 9.48 -7.84
C LEU A 198 18.35 8.81 -8.62
N ALA A 199 18.36 7.49 -8.67
CA ALA A 199 17.34 6.66 -9.30
C ALA A 199 16.65 5.80 -8.21
N TYR A 200 15.38 6.03 -7.99
CA TYR A 200 14.55 5.36 -6.99
C TYR A 200 13.49 4.52 -7.69
N VAL A 201 13.57 3.19 -7.59
CA VAL A 201 12.55 2.29 -8.10
C VAL A 201 11.74 1.72 -6.95
N ASN A 202 10.41 1.85 -7.03
CA ASN A 202 9.50 1.31 -6.03
C ASN A 202 8.64 0.19 -6.61
N LEU A 203 8.24 -0.73 -5.74
CA LEU A 203 7.26 -1.77 -6.05
C LEU A 203 5.88 -1.15 -6.30
N VAL A 204 5.06 -1.77 -7.13
CA VAL A 204 3.64 -1.43 -7.32
C VAL A 204 2.77 -2.66 -7.06
N GLY A 205 1.57 -2.45 -6.53
CA GLY A 205 0.61 -3.53 -6.30
C GLY A 205 0.02 -3.56 -4.91
N GLY A 206 -0.95 -4.45 -4.70
CA GLY A 206 -1.53 -4.76 -3.40
C GLY A 206 -0.94 -6.06 -2.83
N GLN A 207 -0.66 -6.07 -1.54
CA GLN A 207 -0.26 -7.26 -0.81
C GLN A 207 -0.85 -7.22 0.60
N ASP A 208 -1.77 -8.14 0.90
CA ASP A 208 -2.54 -8.16 2.14
C ASP A 208 -3.22 -6.80 2.42
N GLU A 209 -2.88 -6.13 3.49
CA GLU A 209 -3.40 -4.80 3.85
C GLU A 209 -2.65 -3.65 3.14
N LEU A 210 -1.48 -3.93 2.57
CA LEU A 210 -0.59 -2.92 2.02
C LEU A 210 -0.85 -2.67 0.53
N VAL A 211 -0.69 -1.43 0.14
CA VAL A 211 -0.62 -1.01 -1.27
C VAL A 211 0.73 -0.35 -1.51
N PHE A 212 1.32 -0.62 -2.65
CA PHE A 212 2.54 0.01 -3.13
C PHE A 212 2.19 0.84 -4.36
N ASP A 213 2.56 2.09 -4.33
CA ASP A 213 2.12 3.08 -5.31
C ASP A 213 3.02 3.14 -6.56
N GLY A 214 4.17 2.48 -6.55
CA GLY A 214 5.17 2.70 -7.56
C GLY A 214 5.76 4.11 -7.42
N ASP A 215 5.33 5.07 -8.25
CA ASP A 215 5.83 6.45 -8.22
C ASP A 215 7.37 6.48 -8.20
N SER A 216 7.99 5.67 -9.06
CA SER A 216 9.44 5.60 -9.19
C SER A 216 9.98 6.90 -9.78
N LEU A 217 11.13 7.36 -9.28
CA LEU A 217 11.62 8.73 -9.50
C LEU A 217 13.11 8.73 -9.91
N ILE A 218 13.48 9.64 -10.80
CA ILE A 218 14.89 9.90 -11.12
C ILE A 218 15.16 11.40 -10.98
N PHE A 219 16.23 11.74 -10.24
CA PHE A 219 16.69 13.10 -10.01
C PHE A 219 18.09 13.34 -10.59
N ASP A 220 18.35 14.58 -10.98
CA ASP A 220 19.71 15.01 -11.32
C ASP A 220 20.53 15.33 -10.03
N GLU A 221 21.80 15.67 -10.23
CA GLU A 221 22.77 15.99 -9.17
C GLU A 221 22.43 17.24 -8.34
N ARG A 222 21.37 17.96 -8.70
CA ARG A 222 20.84 19.14 -7.98
C ARG A 222 19.46 18.89 -7.40
N GLY A 223 19.06 17.65 -7.28
CA GLY A 223 17.75 17.28 -6.77
C GLY A 223 16.57 17.64 -7.68
N ARG A 224 16.79 17.96 -8.97
CA ARG A 224 15.71 18.24 -9.91
C ARG A 224 15.17 16.95 -10.49
N LEU A 225 13.85 16.79 -10.44
CA LEU A 225 13.15 15.65 -11.01
C LEU A 225 13.33 15.61 -12.54
N ILE A 226 13.80 14.48 -13.07
CA ILE A 226 13.96 14.26 -14.52
C ILE A 226 13.08 13.14 -15.07
N ALA A 227 12.58 12.23 -14.23
CA ALA A 227 11.61 11.22 -14.63
C ALA A 227 10.72 10.84 -13.44
N ARG A 228 9.44 10.56 -13.72
CA ARG A 228 8.47 9.99 -12.79
C ARG A 228 7.67 8.91 -13.48
N GLY A 229 7.55 7.74 -12.83
CA GLY A 229 6.68 6.65 -13.24
C GLY A 229 5.22 6.91 -12.91
N LYS A 230 4.34 6.12 -13.49
CA LYS A 230 2.92 6.16 -13.20
C LYS A 230 2.64 5.70 -11.77
N VAL A 231 1.61 6.28 -11.16
CA VAL A 231 1.17 5.89 -9.82
C VAL A 231 0.12 4.79 -9.92
N PHE A 232 0.27 3.71 -9.14
CA PHE A 232 -0.59 2.52 -9.09
C PHE A 232 -0.67 1.68 -10.38
N GLU A 233 0.33 1.83 -11.26
CA GLU A 233 0.43 1.05 -12.50
C GLU A 233 1.85 0.50 -12.66
N GLU A 234 1.98 -0.66 -13.31
CA GLU A 234 3.30 -1.13 -13.77
C GLU A 234 3.85 -0.17 -14.84
N ASP A 235 5.15 0.09 -14.77
CA ASP A 235 5.79 1.03 -15.72
C ASP A 235 7.28 0.69 -15.90
N LEU A 236 7.85 1.16 -17.00
CA LEU A 236 9.27 1.07 -17.28
C LEU A 236 9.80 2.46 -17.68
N ILE A 237 10.47 3.09 -16.73
CA ILE A 237 10.86 4.50 -16.78
C ILE A 237 12.32 4.61 -17.22
N TYR A 238 12.64 5.56 -18.07
CA TYR A 238 13.99 5.76 -18.60
C TYR A 238 14.50 7.17 -18.39
N ALA A 239 15.80 7.28 -18.07
CA ALA A 239 16.50 8.56 -18.10
C ALA A 239 17.96 8.41 -18.59
N ASP A 240 18.45 9.41 -19.30
CA ASP A 240 19.84 9.54 -19.70
C ASP A 240 20.59 10.45 -18.69
N ILE A 241 21.52 9.88 -17.92
CA ILE A 241 22.30 10.56 -16.88
C ILE A 241 23.69 10.90 -17.44
N ASN A 242 24.05 12.19 -17.38
CA ASN A 242 25.38 12.65 -17.76
C ASN A 242 26.29 12.77 -16.52
N THR A 243 27.23 11.86 -16.35
CA THR A 243 28.11 11.79 -15.17
C THR A 243 29.09 12.96 -15.04
N GLU A 244 29.42 13.68 -16.14
CA GLU A 244 30.25 14.87 -16.06
C GLU A 244 29.55 16.05 -15.37
N LYS A 245 28.24 16.11 -15.39
CA LYS A 245 27.49 17.13 -14.64
C LYS A 245 27.69 16.95 -13.14
N VAL A 246 27.63 15.71 -12.67
CA VAL A 246 27.92 15.35 -11.28
C VAL A 246 29.32 15.79 -10.87
N PHE A 247 30.32 15.48 -11.71
CA PHE A 247 31.69 15.90 -11.45
C PHE A 247 31.86 17.42 -11.37
N ARG A 248 31.26 18.17 -12.29
CA ARG A 248 31.26 19.64 -12.27
C ARG A 248 30.61 20.23 -11.03
N GLU A 249 29.47 19.68 -10.60
CA GLU A 249 28.79 20.14 -9.37
C GLU A 249 29.71 19.94 -8.16
N ARG A 250 30.34 18.78 -8.04
CA ARG A 250 31.29 18.47 -6.95
C ARG A 250 32.54 19.37 -6.93
N LEU A 251 32.98 19.91 -8.06
CA LEU A 251 34.10 20.87 -8.09
C LEU A 251 33.73 22.19 -7.41
N HIS A 252 32.47 22.59 -7.46
CA HIS A 252 31.97 23.83 -6.87
C HIS A 252 31.61 23.70 -5.39
N ASP A 253 31.53 22.48 -4.81
CA ASP A 253 31.27 22.27 -3.39
C ASP A 253 32.54 21.93 -2.58
N PRO A 254 33.14 22.89 -1.87
CA PRO A 254 34.32 22.64 -1.06
C PRO A 254 34.05 21.86 0.22
N ARG A 255 32.80 21.87 0.74
CA ARG A 255 32.40 21.19 2.00
C ARG A 255 32.61 19.68 1.89
N ARG A 256 32.32 19.11 0.77
CA ARG A 256 32.50 17.68 0.48
C ARG A 256 33.92 17.15 0.71
N ARG A 257 34.96 18.01 0.57
CA ARG A 257 36.36 17.61 0.83
C ARG A 257 36.60 17.40 2.32
N GLN A 258 35.95 18.17 3.16
CA GLN A 258 36.03 18.02 4.62
C GLN A 258 35.23 16.78 5.09
N GLU A 259 34.01 16.63 4.64
CA GLU A 259 33.15 15.47 4.98
C GLU A 259 33.83 14.13 4.66
N ARG A 260 34.60 14.06 3.58
CA ARG A 260 35.35 12.86 3.21
C ARG A 260 36.39 12.43 4.24
N ILE A 261 36.91 13.39 5.02
CA ILE A 261 37.88 13.13 6.10
C ILE A 261 37.11 12.60 7.33
N ASP A 262 35.97 13.18 7.62
CA ASP A 262 35.17 12.88 8.81
C ASP A 262 34.54 11.48 8.74
N VAL A 263 33.91 11.13 7.63
CA VAL A 263 33.25 9.80 7.41
C VAL A 263 34.25 8.64 7.38
N ALA A 264 35.50 8.88 6.94
CA ALA A 264 36.53 7.84 6.99
C ALA A 264 36.83 7.36 8.43
N SER A 265 36.39 8.09 9.44
CA SER A 265 36.53 7.76 10.86
C SER A 265 35.36 6.99 11.47
N GLU A 266 34.18 6.92 10.80
CA GLU A 266 32.92 6.41 11.39
C GLU A 266 32.63 4.91 11.16
N GLY A 267 33.54 4.16 10.54
CA GLY A 267 33.52 2.69 10.57
C GLY A 267 32.81 1.98 9.41
N MET A 268 31.86 2.58 8.67
CA MET A 268 31.28 1.98 7.46
C MET A 268 32.27 2.13 6.28
N ARG A 269 32.56 1.03 5.58
CA ARG A 269 33.54 1.02 4.49
C ARG A 269 32.85 0.85 3.14
N ALA A 270 33.29 1.67 2.17
CA ALA A 270 32.99 1.47 0.77
C ALA A 270 34.09 0.60 0.13
N GLU A 271 33.68 -0.51 -0.46
CA GLU A 271 34.53 -1.34 -1.31
C GLU A 271 34.18 -1.06 -2.77
N THR A 272 35.23 -1.02 -3.65
CA THR A 272 34.99 -0.86 -5.09
C THR A 272 34.97 -2.22 -5.76
N ILE A 273 33.83 -2.57 -6.36
CA ILE A 273 33.63 -3.80 -7.13
C ILE A 273 33.72 -3.43 -8.63
N VAL A 274 34.69 -3.95 -9.33
CA VAL A 274 34.90 -3.66 -10.77
C VAL A 274 33.99 -4.57 -11.60
N LEU A 275 33.07 -3.98 -12.36
CA LEU A 275 32.26 -4.70 -13.35
C LEU A 275 33.09 -4.96 -14.62
N THR A 276 33.65 -3.90 -15.16
CA THR A 276 34.59 -3.91 -16.27
C THR A 276 35.46 -2.64 -16.26
N GLU A 277 36.68 -2.74 -16.76
CA GLU A 277 37.64 -1.62 -16.81
C GLU A 277 37.27 -0.55 -17.86
N LYS A 278 36.46 -0.91 -18.86
CA LYS A 278 36.04 -0.01 -19.93
C LYS A 278 34.52 0.07 -20.03
N TYR A 279 34.05 1.29 -20.19
CA TYR A 279 32.66 1.55 -20.59
C TYR A 279 32.63 1.73 -22.11
N GLU A 280 31.86 0.90 -22.79
CA GLU A 280 31.59 1.04 -24.22
C GLU A 280 30.24 1.71 -24.43
N ALA A 281 30.24 2.95 -24.92
CA ALA A 281 29.04 3.70 -25.17
C ALA A 281 28.22 3.04 -26.29
N LYS A 282 26.97 2.71 -25.98
CA LYS A 282 26.02 2.19 -26.96
C LYS A 282 25.56 3.30 -27.90
N ALA A 283 25.57 3.06 -29.20
CA ALA A 283 24.95 3.95 -30.18
C ALA A 283 23.43 3.86 -30.02
N ARG A 284 22.81 4.97 -29.61
CA ARG A 284 21.35 5.03 -29.35
C ARG A 284 20.76 6.41 -29.59
N ALA A 285 19.48 6.46 -29.93
CA ALA A 285 18.77 7.72 -30.01
C ALA A 285 18.61 8.34 -28.61
N LYS A 286 18.67 9.67 -28.53
CA LYS A 286 18.37 10.41 -27.29
C LYS A 286 16.91 10.19 -26.94
N ILE A 287 16.62 9.97 -25.67
CA ILE A 287 15.25 9.89 -25.15
C ILE A 287 14.83 11.17 -24.45
N THR A 288 13.53 11.43 -24.45
CA THR A 288 12.90 12.39 -23.54
C THR A 288 12.27 11.59 -22.41
N SER A 289 12.74 11.81 -21.19
CA SER A 289 12.17 11.15 -20.01
C SER A 289 10.74 11.61 -19.77
N ALA A 290 9.86 10.71 -19.40
CA ALA A 290 8.49 11.03 -19.04
C ALA A 290 8.40 11.42 -17.55
N ILE A 291 7.58 12.43 -17.25
CA ILE A 291 7.20 12.79 -15.88
C ILE A 291 5.68 12.61 -15.79
N ALA A 292 5.25 11.51 -15.19
CA ALA A 292 3.83 11.27 -14.94
C ALA A 292 3.25 12.35 -14.02
N PRO A 293 2.00 12.82 -14.27
CA PRO A 293 1.37 13.83 -13.42
C PRO A 293 1.10 13.29 -12.02
N ARG A 294 1.08 14.17 -11.02
CA ARG A 294 0.56 13.84 -9.71
C ARG A 294 -0.96 13.74 -9.75
N LEU A 295 -1.49 12.83 -8.95
CA LEU A 295 -2.92 12.65 -8.78
C LEU A 295 -3.46 13.63 -7.72
N SER A 296 -4.76 13.94 -7.76
CA SER A 296 -5.44 14.57 -6.62
C SER A 296 -5.59 13.54 -5.48
N GLU A 297 -5.73 14.00 -4.25
CA GLU A 297 -5.84 13.13 -3.07
C GLU A 297 -6.97 12.10 -3.21
N ALA A 298 -8.17 12.54 -3.59
CA ALA A 298 -9.30 11.63 -3.79
C ALA A 298 -9.05 10.60 -4.92
N GLU A 299 -8.38 11.00 -6.00
CA GLU A 299 -8.00 10.09 -7.08
C GLU A 299 -6.95 9.07 -6.62
N GLU A 300 -5.96 9.54 -5.87
CA GLU A 300 -4.87 8.72 -5.32
C GLU A 300 -5.43 7.63 -4.40
N VAL A 301 -6.22 8.01 -3.39
CA VAL A 301 -6.85 7.06 -2.46
C VAL A 301 -7.78 6.09 -3.20
N TYR A 302 -8.59 6.58 -4.12
CA TYR A 302 -9.49 5.74 -4.90
C TYR A 302 -8.74 4.68 -5.70
N LYS A 303 -7.68 5.07 -6.42
CA LYS A 303 -6.84 4.15 -7.19
C LYS A 303 -6.11 3.14 -6.30
N ALA A 304 -5.65 3.56 -5.11
CA ALA A 304 -5.07 2.66 -4.13
C ALA A 304 -6.06 1.58 -3.68
N LEU A 305 -7.32 1.96 -3.39
CA LEU A 305 -8.38 1.03 -3.01
C LEU A 305 -8.74 0.07 -4.16
N VAL A 306 -8.80 0.56 -5.40
CA VAL A 306 -9.04 -0.27 -6.59
C VAL A 306 -7.90 -1.27 -6.80
N LEU A 307 -6.64 -0.82 -6.73
CA LEU A 307 -5.47 -1.68 -6.88
C LEU A 307 -5.39 -2.73 -5.78
N GLY A 308 -5.52 -2.32 -4.52
CA GLY A 308 -5.50 -3.21 -3.36
C GLY A 308 -6.60 -4.26 -3.43
N THR A 309 -7.84 -3.88 -3.77
CA THR A 309 -8.97 -4.79 -3.93
C THR A 309 -8.72 -5.80 -5.06
N ARG A 310 -8.29 -5.32 -6.23
CA ARG A 310 -7.99 -6.17 -7.39
C ARG A 310 -6.95 -7.23 -7.05
N ASP A 311 -5.86 -6.79 -6.46
CA ASP A 311 -4.71 -7.64 -6.18
C ASP A 311 -5.02 -8.63 -5.05
N TYR A 312 -5.70 -8.18 -3.98
CA TYR A 312 -6.11 -9.05 -2.88
C TYR A 312 -7.00 -10.19 -3.39
N VAL A 313 -8.02 -9.88 -4.18
CA VAL A 313 -8.93 -10.89 -4.74
C VAL A 313 -8.18 -11.86 -5.64
N ARG A 314 -7.42 -11.35 -6.63
CA ARG A 314 -6.74 -12.18 -7.64
C ARG A 314 -5.57 -12.99 -7.05
N LYS A 315 -4.75 -12.38 -6.17
CA LYS A 315 -3.61 -13.06 -5.56
C LYS A 315 -4.03 -14.19 -4.62
N ASN A 316 -5.24 -14.10 -4.02
CA ASN A 316 -5.87 -15.18 -3.26
C ASN A 316 -6.59 -16.22 -4.12
N GLY A 317 -6.60 -16.08 -5.45
CA GLY A 317 -7.20 -17.03 -6.37
C GLY A 317 -8.71 -16.91 -6.54
N PHE A 318 -9.33 -15.82 -6.06
CA PHE A 318 -10.73 -15.52 -6.33
C PHE A 318 -10.89 -14.77 -7.66
N GLU A 319 -11.99 -15.04 -8.36
CA GLU A 319 -12.35 -14.34 -9.59
C GLU A 319 -13.56 -13.41 -9.41
N ARG A 320 -14.38 -13.66 -8.40
CA ARG A 320 -15.67 -13.02 -8.17
C ARG A 320 -15.81 -12.56 -6.73
N VAL A 321 -16.64 -11.53 -6.54
CA VAL A 321 -16.96 -11.00 -5.22
C VAL A 321 -18.47 -10.86 -5.03
N VAL A 322 -18.90 -10.88 -3.76
CA VAL A 322 -20.27 -10.59 -3.36
C VAL A 322 -20.28 -9.48 -2.31
N ILE A 323 -21.24 -8.56 -2.43
CA ILE A 323 -21.35 -7.36 -1.59
C ILE A 323 -22.80 -7.23 -1.10
N GLY A 324 -22.98 -6.98 0.19
CA GLY A 324 -24.25 -6.52 0.72
C GLY A 324 -24.47 -5.06 0.34
N LEU A 325 -25.39 -4.77 -0.58
CA LEU A 325 -25.69 -3.43 -1.05
C LEU A 325 -26.89 -2.87 -0.28
N SER A 326 -26.61 -2.08 0.77
CA SER A 326 -27.67 -1.55 1.67
C SER A 326 -28.42 -0.34 1.11
N GLY A 327 -27.89 0.30 0.06
CA GLY A 327 -28.32 1.62 -0.40
C GLY A 327 -27.68 2.77 0.40
N GLY A 328 -26.76 2.51 1.32
CA GLY A 328 -25.92 3.50 2.02
C GLY A 328 -24.63 3.82 1.26
N VAL A 329 -24.00 4.94 1.64
CA VAL A 329 -22.82 5.52 0.95
C VAL A 329 -21.62 4.57 0.95
N ASP A 330 -21.37 3.85 2.06
CA ASP A 330 -20.22 2.94 2.19
C ASP A 330 -20.33 1.75 1.24
N SER A 331 -21.49 1.09 1.23
CA SER A 331 -21.75 -0.04 0.32
C SER A 331 -21.75 0.40 -1.14
N ALA A 332 -22.19 1.63 -1.42
CA ALA A 332 -22.15 2.20 -2.77
C ALA A 332 -20.71 2.43 -3.25
N LEU A 333 -19.86 3.00 -2.39
CA LEU A 333 -18.44 3.20 -2.71
C LEU A 333 -17.73 1.86 -2.95
N VAL A 334 -17.94 0.87 -2.06
CA VAL A 334 -17.33 -0.46 -2.21
C VAL A 334 -17.77 -1.15 -3.48
N ALA A 335 -19.04 -1.03 -3.89
CA ALA A 335 -19.53 -1.58 -5.15
C ALA A 335 -18.84 -0.92 -6.37
N CYS A 336 -18.63 0.40 -6.35
CA CYS A 336 -17.90 1.11 -7.39
C CYS A 336 -16.42 0.67 -7.47
N ILE A 337 -15.73 0.60 -6.32
CA ILE A 337 -14.34 0.14 -6.24
C ILE A 337 -14.22 -1.28 -6.78
N ALA A 338 -15.11 -2.18 -6.38
CA ALA A 338 -15.10 -3.57 -6.81
C ALA A 338 -15.34 -3.71 -8.32
N ALA A 339 -16.28 -2.95 -8.88
CA ALA A 339 -16.57 -2.94 -10.32
C ALA A 339 -15.35 -2.46 -11.13
N ASP A 340 -14.67 -1.41 -10.67
CA ASP A 340 -13.45 -0.92 -11.34
C ASP A 340 -12.26 -1.88 -11.17
N ALA A 341 -12.15 -2.56 -10.04
CA ALA A 341 -11.06 -3.48 -9.74
C ALA A 341 -11.14 -4.79 -10.56
N LEU A 342 -12.34 -5.30 -10.77
CA LEU A 342 -12.56 -6.67 -11.27
C LEU A 342 -13.33 -6.73 -12.59
N GLY A 343 -14.13 -5.70 -12.90
CA GLY A 343 -15.14 -5.68 -13.94
C GLY A 343 -16.53 -5.99 -13.37
N ALA A 344 -17.56 -5.33 -13.91
CA ALA A 344 -18.93 -5.40 -13.42
C ALA A 344 -19.51 -6.83 -13.39
N ASP A 345 -19.14 -7.67 -14.35
CA ASP A 345 -19.56 -9.09 -14.47
C ASP A 345 -19.04 -9.99 -13.34
N LYS A 346 -18.03 -9.54 -12.59
CA LYS A 346 -17.41 -10.26 -11.47
C LYS A 346 -17.95 -9.83 -10.10
N VAL A 347 -18.77 -8.80 -10.03
CA VAL A 347 -19.31 -8.23 -8.78
C VAL A 347 -20.79 -8.54 -8.68
N ARG A 348 -21.18 -9.24 -7.62
CA ARG A 348 -22.59 -9.51 -7.30
C ARG A 348 -23.04 -8.69 -6.11
N CYS A 349 -24.06 -7.87 -6.28
CA CYS A 349 -24.65 -7.07 -5.22
C CYS A 349 -25.95 -7.70 -4.70
N VAL A 350 -26.14 -7.71 -3.37
CA VAL A 350 -27.31 -8.32 -2.73
C VAL A 350 -27.96 -7.32 -1.78
N PHE A 351 -29.20 -6.96 -2.04
CA PHE A 351 -30.03 -6.16 -1.12
C PHE A 351 -30.85 -7.09 -0.23
N MET A 352 -30.78 -6.90 1.08
CA MET A 352 -31.40 -7.79 2.08
C MET A 352 -32.32 -7.00 3.02
N PRO A 353 -33.53 -6.62 2.56
CA PRO A 353 -34.45 -5.75 3.34
C PRO A 353 -35.12 -6.46 4.50
N THR A 354 -35.46 -5.64 5.53
CA THR A 354 -36.42 -5.92 6.59
C THR A 354 -37.52 -4.86 6.57
N ARG A 355 -38.46 -4.92 7.53
CA ARG A 355 -39.46 -3.88 7.74
C ARG A 355 -38.91 -2.48 8.02
N TYR A 356 -37.67 -2.39 8.48
CA TYR A 356 -36.97 -1.14 8.78
C TYR A 356 -36.22 -0.55 7.58
N SER A 357 -36.10 -1.32 6.50
CA SER A 357 -35.41 -0.85 5.28
C SER A 357 -36.32 0.10 4.50
N SER A 358 -35.86 1.29 4.21
CA SER A 358 -36.63 2.31 3.49
C SER A 358 -36.83 1.96 2.01
N ASN A 359 -37.92 2.45 1.44
CA ASN A 359 -38.18 2.31 -0.01
C ASN A 359 -37.12 3.03 -0.84
N GLU A 360 -36.58 4.11 -0.33
CA GLU A 360 -35.51 4.90 -0.92
C GLU A 360 -34.24 4.05 -1.01
N SER A 361 -33.86 3.34 0.04
CA SER A 361 -32.70 2.42 0.05
C SER A 361 -32.84 1.33 -1.01
N ALA A 362 -34.03 0.73 -1.14
CA ALA A 362 -34.30 -0.29 -2.15
C ALA A 362 -34.17 0.27 -3.60
N ARG A 363 -34.77 1.45 -3.84
CA ARG A 363 -34.73 2.13 -5.14
C ARG A 363 -33.28 2.52 -5.51
N ASP A 364 -32.55 3.10 -4.58
CA ASP A 364 -31.23 3.65 -4.83
C ASP A 364 -30.18 2.54 -4.97
N ALA A 365 -30.27 1.45 -4.20
CA ALA A 365 -29.45 0.25 -4.39
C ALA A 365 -29.67 -0.37 -5.80
N ALA A 366 -30.94 -0.51 -6.22
CA ALA A 366 -31.26 -1.02 -7.56
C ALA A 366 -30.77 -0.07 -8.69
N SER A 367 -30.85 1.24 -8.47
CA SER A 367 -30.37 2.24 -9.43
C SER A 367 -28.84 2.20 -9.56
N LEU A 368 -28.11 2.12 -8.45
CA LEU A 368 -26.67 2.00 -8.45
C LEU A 368 -26.21 0.71 -9.16
N ALA A 369 -26.81 -0.44 -8.83
CA ALA A 369 -26.49 -1.71 -9.47
C ALA A 369 -26.69 -1.65 -11.00
N ARG A 370 -27.78 -1.00 -11.44
CA ARG A 370 -28.06 -0.77 -12.86
C ARG A 370 -27.02 0.15 -13.51
N ASN A 371 -26.66 1.25 -12.85
CA ASN A 371 -25.68 2.21 -13.34
C ASN A 371 -24.29 1.58 -13.49
N LEU A 372 -23.92 0.67 -12.57
CA LEU A 372 -22.67 -0.08 -12.61
C LEU A 372 -22.72 -1.27 -13.58
N GLY A 373 -23.91 -1.73 -13.98
CA GLY A 373 -24.08 -2.93 -14.81
C GLY A 373 -23.75 -4.24 -14.07
N VAL A 374 -23.87 -4.25 -12.74
CA VAL A 374 -23.55 -5.44 -11.91
C VAL A 374 -24.79 -6.32 -11.67
N PRO A 375 -24.63 -7.66 -11.57
CA PRO A 375 -25.66 -8.57 -11.09
C PRO A 375 -26.21 -8.13 -9.72
N TYR A 376 -27.54 -8.10 -9.61
CA TYR A 376 -28.25 -7.62 -8.42
C TYR A 376 -29.36 -8.55 -8.00
N ASP A 377 -29.35 -8.98 -6.74
CA ASP A 377 -30.37 -9.82 -6.15
C ASP A 377 -31.04 -9.11 -4.97
N VAL A 378 -32.31 -9.45 -4.73
CA VAL A 378 -33.07 -9.03 -3.55
C VAL A 378 -33.46 -10.26 -2.75
N ILE A 379 -32.98 -10.36 -1.50
CA ILE A 379 -33.25 -11.46 -0.59
C ILE A 379 -33.83 -10.88 0.70
N ALA A 380 -35.14 -10.81 0.82
CA ALA A 380 -35.82 -10.34 2.05
C ALA A 380 -35.51 -11.26 3.23
N ILE A 381 -35.10 -10.69 4.35
CA ILE A 381 -34.74 -11.44 5.56
C ILE A 381 -35.81 -11.39 6.64
N GLU A 382 -36.93 -10.74 6.38
CA GLU A 382 -38.01 -10.46 7.35
C GLU A 382 -38.57 -11.74 8.01
N ASP A 383 -38.85 -12.78 7.23
CA ASP A 383 -39.45 -14.01 7.78
C ASP A 383 -38.44 -14.79 8.63
N THR A 384 -37.16 -14.82 8.20
CA THR A 384 -36.08 -15.40 9.00
C THR A 384 -35.89 -14.64 10.30
N PHE A 385 -35.94 -13.32 10.27
CA PHE A 385 -35.82 -12.48 11.46
C PHE A 385 -36.96 -12.73 12.46
N LYS A 386 -38.23 -12.84 11.98
CA LYS A 386 -39.38 -13.22 12.82
C LYS A 386 -39.18 -14.58 13.48
N GLN A 387 -38.72 -15.58 12.75
CA GLN A 387 -38.46 -16.91 13.31
C GLN A 387 -37.39 -16.86 14.42
N TYR A 388 -36.34 -16.07 14.28
CA TYR A 388 -35.35 -15.88 15.36
C TYR A 388 -36.01 -15.24 16.60
N LEU A 389 -36.83 -14.21 16.43
CA LEU A 389 -37.53 -13.55 17.54
C LEU A 389 -38.47 -14.52 18.26
N GLU A 390 -39.24 -15.31 17.53
CA GLU A 390 -40.13 -16.33 18.08
C GLU A 390 -39.36 -17.41 18.86
N MET A 391 -38.26 -17.91 18.28
CA MET A 391 -37.42 -18.93 18.90
C MET A 391 -36.78 -18.44 20.22
N LEU A 392 -36.37 -17.17 20.27
CA LEU A 392 -35.69 -16.57 21.42
C LEU A 392 -36.67 -15.97 22.46
N SER A 393 -37.95 -15.80 22.11
CA SER A 393 -38.92 -15.15 22.96
C SER A 393 -39.05 -15.75 24.38
N PRO A 394 -38.96 -17.10 24.57
CA PRO A 394 -39.02 -17.65 25.94
C PRO A 394 -37.81 -17.27 26.80
N VAL A 395 -36.61 -17.12 26.16
CA VAL A 395 -35.36 -16.75 26.84
C VAL A 395 -35.31 -15.25 27.10
N PHE A 396 -35.90 -14.44 26.22
CA PHE A 396 -35.93 -12.98 26.29
C PHE A 396 -37.14 -12.46 27.08
N ALA A 397 -37.96 -13.34 27.68
CA ALA A 397 -39.15 -12.97 28.45
C ALA A 397 -38.79 -11.98 29.58
N GLY A 398 -39.53 -10.86 29.64
CA GLY A 398 -39.29 -9.79 30.62
C GLY A 398 -38.19 -8.78 30.26
N THR A 399 -37.55 -8.90 29.07
CA THR A 399 -36.63 -7.88 28.53
C THR A 399 -37.32 -7.01 27.47
N THR A 400 -36.75 -5.84 27.18
CA THR A 400 -37.21 -4.97 26.10
C THR A 400 -36.34 -5.20 24.84
N MET A 401 -36.93 -4.99 23.66
CA MET A 401 -36.16 -5.00 22.40
C MET A 401 -35.02 -3.99 22.45
N GLY A 402 -33.86 -4.38 21.88
CA GLY A 402 -32.67 -3.55 21.88
C GLY A 402 -31.58 -4.06 20.93
N VAL A 403 -30.35 -3.82 21.30
CA VAL A 403 -29.14 -4.16 20.48
C VAL A 403 -29.09 -5.65 20.11
N ALA A 404 -29.64 -6.55 20.90
CA ALA A 404 -29.67 -7.98 20.59
C ALA A 404 -30.44 -8.26 19.30
N GLU A 405 -31.63 -7.71 19.19
CA GLU A 405 -32.53 -7.89 18.04
C GLU A 405 -32.04 -7.13 16.82
N GLU A 406 -31.46 -5.93 16.99
CA GLU A 406 -30.79 -5.19 15.91
C GLU A 406 -29.66 -6.04 15.31
N ASN A 407 -28.78 -6.60 16.15
CA ASN A 407 -27.64 -7.40 15.74
C ASN A 407 -28.04 -8.76 15.10
N ILE A 408 -29.20 -9.34 15.42
CA ILE A 408 -29.68 -10.54 14.74
C ILE A 408 -29.86 -10.27 13.24
N GLN A 409 -30.42 -9.12 12.86
CA GLN A 409 -30.61 -8.77 11.45
C GLN A 409 -29.28 -8.70 10.71
N ALA A 410 -28.27 -8.04 11.29
CA ALA A 410 -26.94 -7.96 10.70
C ALA A 410 -26.31 -9.35 10.53
N ARG A 411 -26.47 -10.26 11.52
CA ARG A 411 -25.94 -11.63 11.45
C ARG A 411 -26.65 -12.50 10.42
N ILE A 412 -27.97 -12.36 10.26
CA ILE A 412 -28.71 -13.03 9.18
C ILE A 412 -28.17 -12.60 7.82
N ARG A 413 -27.94 -11.31 7.61
CA ARG A 413 -27.32 -10.79 6.36
C ARG A 413 -25.94 -11.36 6.15
N GLY A 414 -25.09 -11.38 7.17
CA GLY A 414 -23.74 -11.96 7.11
C GLY A 414 -23.79 -13.45 6.76
N ASN A 415 -24.69 -14.22 7.36
CA ASN A 415 -24.85 -15.65 7.05
C ASN A 415 -25.27 -15.89 5.60
N ILE A 416 -26.18 -15.09 5.05
CA ILE A 416 -26.61 -15.18 3.64
C ILE A 416 -25.42 -14.88 2.71
N LEU A 417 -24.67 -13.81 2.96
CA LEU A 417 -23.50 -13.47 2.15
C LEU A 417 -22.46 -14.59 2.16
N MET A 418 -22.19 -15.19 3.32
CA MET A 418 -21.26 -16.34 3.42
C MET A 418 -21.80 -17.59 2.73
N ALA A 419 -23.10 -17.84 2.75
CA ALA A 419 -23.71 -18.93 2.00
C ALA A 419 -23.55 -18.73 0.48
N LEU A 420 -23.72 -17.51 -0.03
CA LEU A 420 -23.48 -17.16 -1.41
C LEU A 420 -22.00 -17.30 -1.78
N SER A 421 -21.09 -16.83 -0.90
CA SER A 421 -19.65 -17.00 -1.02
C SER A 421 -19.27 -18.46 -1.24
N ASN A 422 -19.70 -19.35 -0.36
CA ASN A 422 -19.41 -20.77 -0.42
C ASN A 422 -20.02 -21.44 -1.66
N LYS A 423 -21.23 -21.04 -2.03
CA LYS A 423 -21.96 -21.64 -3.16
C LYS A 423 -21.34 -21.29 -4.51
N PHE A 424 -20.83 -20.06 -4.65
CA PHE A 424 -20.36 -19.53 -5.93
C PHE A 424 -18.84 -19.33 -5.99
N GLY A 425 -18.09 -19.66 -4.93
CA GLY A 425 -16.64 -19.45 -4.87
C GLY A 425 -16.28 -17.96 -4.98
N ALA A 426 -17.09 -17.07 -4.39
CA ALA A 426 -16.88 -15.64 -4.44
C ALA A 426 -16.40 -15.12 -3.08
N LEU A 427 -15.50 -14.11 -3.06
CA LEU A 427 -15.06 -13.47 -1.83
C LEU A 427 -16.12 -12.46 -1.38
N VAL A 428 -16.50 -12.46 -0.09
CA VAL A 428 -17.36 -11.42 0.49
C VAL A 428 -16.50 -10.18 0.74
N LEU A 429 -16.93 -9.02 0.21
CA LEU A 429 -16.37 -7.72 0.55
C LEU A 429 -17.26 -7.04 1.59
N SER A 430 -16.65 -6.71 2.74
CA SER A 430 -17.31 -5.94 3.80
C SER A 430 -17.16 -4.43 3.54
N THR A 431 -18.12 -3.65 4.03
CA THR A 431 -18.29 -2.23 3.71
C THR A 431 -18.06 -1.29 4.89
N GLY A 432 -17.56 -1.81 6.03
CA GLY A 432 -17.27 -0.99 7.22
C GLY A 432 -16.13 -0.02 6.96
N ASN A 433 -16.27 1.23 7.41
CA ASN A 433 -15.27 2.30 7.29
C ASN A 433 -14.45 2.46 8.58
N LYS A 434 -13.43 3.36 8.54
CA LYS A 434 -12.52 3.62 9.67
C LYS A 434 -13.25 4.22 10.86
N SER A 435 -14.13 5.18 10.65
CA SER A 435 -14.84 5.89 11.71
C SER A 435 -15.73 4.98 12.53
N GLU A 436 -16.56 4.17 11.86
CA GLU A 436 -17.45 3.19 12.50
C GLU A 436 -16.66 2.10 13.22
N SER A 437 -15.65 1.51 12.56
CA SER A 437 -14.83 0.45 13.16
C SER A 437 -13.98 0.93 14.33
N SER A 438 -13.58 2.20 14.35
CA SER A 438 -12.84 2.80 15.45
C SER A 438 -13.60 2.75 16.75
N VAL A 439 -14.84 3.23 16.74
CA VAL A 439 -15.70 3.28 17.94
C VAL A 439 -16.53 2.01 18.12
N GLY A 440 -16.36 1.01 17.24
CA GLY A 440 -17.05 -0.27 17.32
C GLY A 440 -18.54 -0.20 16.96
N TYR A 441 -18.93 0.79 16.17
CA TYR A 441 -20.28 0.90 15.59
C TYR A 441 -20.44 -0.11 14.45
N CYS A 442 -20.37 -1.37 14.82
CA CYS A 442 -20.40 -2.54 13.93
C CYS A 442 -20.81 -3.79 14.72
N THR A 443 -21.33 -4.78 14.02
CA THR A 443 -21.81 -6.04 14.60
C THR A 443 -20.85 -7.18 14.31
N LEU A 444 -20.30 -7.80 15.37
CA LEU A 444 -19.52 -9.03 15.24
C LEU A 444 -20.32 -10.12 14.52
N TYR A 445 -19.69 -10.72 13.50
CA TYR A 445 -20.28 -11.77 12.66
C TYR A 445 -21.51 -11.32 11.86
N GLY A 446 -21.77 -10.01 11.79
CA GLY A 446 -22.81 -9.39 10.98
C GLY A 446 -22.23 -8.60 9.80
N ASP A 447 -22.29 -7.29 9.87
CA ASP A 447 -21.72 -6.36 8.87
C ASP A 447 -20.19 -6.42 8.76
N MET A 448 -19.51 -6.90 9.80
CA MET A 448 -18.06 -7.18 9.78
C MET A 448 -17.70 -8.48 9.03
N CYS A 449 -18.69 -9.25 8.56
CA CYS A 449 -18.49 -10.52 7.90
C CYS A 449 -17.90 -10.30 6.50
N GLY A 450 -16.80 -10.99 6.18
CA GLY A 450 -16.17 -10.90 4.87
C GLY A 450 -14.73 -11.40 4.85
N GLY A 451 -14.16 -11.46 3.65
CA GLY A 451 -12.75 -11.82 3.45
C GLY A 451 -11.84 -10.60 3.25
N LEU A 452 -12.42 -9.44 2.92
CA LEU A 452 -11.73 -8.16 2.82
C LEU A 452 -12.71 -7.03 3.18
N THR A 453 -12.30 -6.09 4.02
CA THR A 453 -13.01 -4.85 4.32
C THR A 453 -12.37 -3.71 3.54
N VAL A 454 -12.93 -3.40 2.36
CA VAL A 454 -12.29 -2.56 1.34
C VAL A 454 -11.92 -1.18 1.87
N ILE A 455 -12.82 -0.52 2.60
CA ILE A 455 -12.69 0.85 3.11
C ILE A 455 -12.42 0.91 4.61
N LYS A 456 -11.86 -0.17 5.20
CA LYS A 456 -11.59 -0.29 6.64
C LYS A 456 -10.78 0.86 7.23
N ASP A 457 -9.88 1.44 6.42
CA ASP A 457 -9.00 2.52 6.81
C ASP A 457 -9.37 3.87 6.17
N VAL A 458 -10.60 4.01 5.66
CA VAL A 458 -11.13 5.24 5.08
C VAL A 458 -12.05 5.93 6.07
N PRO A 459 -11.73 7.15 6.56
CA PRO A 459 -12.62 7.96 7.40
C PRO A 459 -13.93 8.29 6.67
N LYS A 460 -15.02 8.48 7.43
CA LYS A 460 -16.36 8.70 6.86
C LYS A 460 -16.43 9.92 5.94
N LEU A 461 -15.79 11.01 6.29
CA LEU A 461 -15.77 12.21 5.45
C LEU A 461 -15.09 11.93 4.10
N LEU A 462 -13.98 11.18 4.12
CA LEU A 462 -13.30 10.77 2.90
C LEU A 462 -14.15 9.82 2.05
N VAL A 463 -15.01 8.96 2.66
CA VAL A 463 -15.98 8.14 1.90
C VAL A 463 -16.89 9.03 1.04
N TYR A 464 -17.40 10.13 1.57
CA TYR A 464 -18.22 11.08 0.81
C TYR A 464 -17.43 11.74 -0.33
N GLU A 465 -16.20 12.17 -0.05
CA GLU A 465 -15.32 12.76 -1.08
C GLU A 465 -15.03 11.79 -2.23
N LEU A 466 -14.78 10.52 -1.90
CA LEU A 466 -14.56 9.47 -2.89
C LEU A 466 -15.83 9.19 -3.71
N CYS A 467 -17.03 9.23 -3.11
CA CYS A 467 -18.28 9.11 -3.85
C CYS A 467 -18.47 10.29 -4.83
N HIS A 468 -18.19 11.50 -4.40
CA HIS A 468 -18.19 12.66 -5.29
C HIS A 468 -17.12 12.55 -6.39
N TYR A 469 -15.93 12.03 -6.09
CA TYR A 469 -14.90 11.77 -7.11
C TYR A 469 -15.39 10.77 -8.15
N VAL A 470 -16.01 9.64 -7.74
CA VAL A 470 -16.60 8.65 -8.65
C VAL A 470 -17.63 9.29 -9.59
N ASN A 471 -18.50 10.14 -9.07
CA ASN A 471 -19.51 10.81 -9.90
C ASN A 471 -18.89 11.85 -10.84
N ARG A 472 -17.88 12.62 -10.40
CA ARG A 472 -17.23 13.64 -11.26
C ARG A 472 -16.44 13.06 -12.43
N ARG A 473 -15.81 11.87 -12.25
CA ARG A 473 -15.02 11.23 -13.33
C ARG A 473 -15.88 10.51 -14.39
N SER A 474 -17.14 10.28 -14.09
CA SER A 474 -18.07 9.55 -14.94
C SER A 474 -18.89 10.51 -15.83
N ALA A 475 -19.22 10.11 -17.07
CA ALA A 475 -20.04 10.92 -17.97
C ALA A 475 -21.45 11.20 -17.42
N GLN A 476 -21.97 10.29 -16.60
CA GLN A 476 -23.19 10.45 -15.81
C GLN A 476 -22.94 9.96 -14.39
N PRO A 477 -23.56 10.57 -13.36
CA PRO A 477 -23.41 10.12 -11.99
C PRO A 477 -23.75 8.63 -11.83
N LEU A 478 -22.78 7.86 -11.33
CA LEU A 478 -22.97 6.42 -11.05
C LEU A 478 -23.73 6.22 -9.75
N ILE A 479 -23.32 6.95 -8.71
CA ILE A 479 -23.91 6.88 -7.37
C ILE A 479 -25.09 7.88 -7.34
N PRO A 480 -26.34 7.43 -7.12
CA PRO A 480 -27.48 8.33 -6.96
C PRO A 480 -27.22 9.40 -5.88
N GLU A 481 -27.56 10.64 -6.19
CA GLU A 481 -27.28 11.80 -5.31
C GLU A 481 -27.88 11.62 -3.90
N TYR A 482 -29.05 11.02 -3.82
CA TYR A 482 -29.73 10.78 -2.53
C TYR A 482 -28.93 9.86 -1.60
N ILE A 483 -28.16 8.90 -2.14
CA ILE A 483 -27.25 8.06 -1.34
C ILE A 483 -26.18 8.92 -0.62
N ILE A 484 -25.71 9.97 -1.29
CA ILE A 484 -24.64 10.83 -0.76
C ILE A 484 -25.20 11.88 0.21
N THR A 485 -26.41 12.39 -0.04
CA THR A 485 -26.95 13.54 0.70
C THR A 485 -27.80 13.16 1.90
N ARG A 486 -28.34 11.93 1.96
CA ARG A 486 -29.15 11.50 3.10
C ARG A 486 -28.30 11.26 4.35
N PRO A 487 -28.87 11.50 5.55
CA PRO A 487 -28.19 11.15 6.79
C PRO A 487 -27.88 9.65 6.85
N PRO A 488 -26.66 9.26 7.32
CA PRO A 488 -26.29 7.85 7.44
C PRO A 488 -27.13 7.14 8.52
N SER A 489 -27.49 5.89 8.23
CA SER A 489 -28.30 5.05 9.13
C SER A 489 -28.03 3.57 8.87
N ALA A 490 -27.99 2.76 9.92
CA ALA A 490 -27.91 1.30 9.85
C ALA A 490 -29.25 0.63 9.50
N GLU A 491 -30.39 1.33 9.57
CA GLU A 491 -31.75 0.83 9.28
C GLU A 491 -32.11 -0.49 10.02
N LEU A 492 -31.74 -0.60 11.30
CA LEU A 492 -32.01 -1.77 12.16
C LEU A 492 -33.18 -1.57 13.10
N ARG A 493 -33.65 -0.34 13.26
CA ARG A 493 -34.82 0.09 14.02
C ARG A 493 -35.48 1.29 13.33
N GLU A 494 -36.70 1.64 13.78
CA GLU A 494 -37.49 2.75 13.24
C GLU A 494 -36.75 4.10 13.45
N ASP A 495 -36.73 4.95 12.42
CA ASP A 495 -36.16 6.31 12.40
C ASP A 495 -34.69 6.42 12.88
N GLN A 496 -33.95 5.33 12.83
CA GLN A 496 -32.54 5.29 13.27
C GLN A 496 -31.65 6.24 12.45
N LYS A 497 -30.77 6.95 13.17
CA LYS A 497 -29.65 7.71 12.59
C LYS A 497 -28.37 7.38 13.35
N ASP A 498 -27.22 7.41 12.65
CA ASP A 498 -25.91 7.17 13.28
C ASP A 498 -25.64 8.19 14.40
N GLN A 499 -26.08 9.44 14.22
CA GLN A 499 -25.94 10.53 15.20
C GLN A 499 -26.77 10.30 16.48
N ASP A 500 -27.68 9.33 16.54
CA ASP A 500 -28.33 8.93 17.79
C ASP A 500 -27.32 8.32 18.79
N SER A 501 -26.20 7.80 18.28
CA SER A 501 -25.18 7.08 19.06
C SER A 501 -23.77 7.61 18.88
N LEU A 502 -23.49 8.35 17.82
CA LEU A 502 -22.19 8.87 17.45
C LEU A 502 -22.15 10.40 17.43
N PRO A 503 -21.02 11.03 17.76
CA PRO A 503 -20.81 12.45 17.46
C PRO A 503 -20.92 12.71 15.95
N PRO A 504 -21.17 13.97 15.52
CA PRO A 504 -21.03 14.35 14.11
C PRO A 504 -19.70 13.88 13.52
N TYR A 505 -19.71 13.34 12.31
CA TYR A 505 -18.52 12.74 11.71
C TYR A 505 -17.38 13.75 11.53
N GLU A 506 -17.68 15.03 11.35
CA GLU A 506 -16.68 16.12 11.31
C GLU A 506 -15.86 16.22 12.61
N ILE A 507 -16.50 15.92 13.74
CA ILE A 507 -15.85 15.91 15.06
C ILE A 507 -15.18 14.56 15.30
N LEU A 508 -15.89 13.47 15.00
CA LEU A 508 -15.40 12.11 15.21
C LEU A 508 -14.12 11.84 14.43
N ASP A 509 -14.11 12.12 13.12
CA ASP A 509 -12.95 11.86 12.25
C ASP A 509 -11.74 12.70 12.67
N ALA A 510 -11.94 13.97 13.05
CA ALA A 510 -10.88 14.82 13.54
C ALA A 510 -10.25 14.30 14.85
N ILE A 511 -11.07 13.85 15.81
CA ILE A 511 -10.56 13.26 17.06
C ILE A 511 -9.85 11.93 16.78
N LEU A 512 -10.36 11.13 15.85
CA LEU A 512 -9.73 9.85 15.46
C LEU A 512 -8.37 10.08 14.80
N GLU A 513 -8.23 11.06 13.93
CA GLU A 513 -6.95 11.45 13.35
C GLU A 513 -5.94 11.82 14.44
N MET A 514 -6.30 12.75 15.33
CA MET A 514 -5.44 13.18 16.43
C MET A 514 -5.06 12.02 17.37
N TYR A 515 -6.02 11.18 17.75
CA TYR A 515 -5.78 10.11 18.72
C TYR A 515 -5.06 8.90 18.10
N VAL A 516 -5.49 8.46 16.91
CA VAL A 516 -5.01 7.20 16.30
C VAL A 516 -3.75 7.43 15.46
N GLU A 517 -3.70 8.51 14.69
CA GLU A 517 -2.62 8.76 13.74
C GLU A 517 -1.50 9.63 14.33
N GLN A 518 -1.85 10.61 15.17
CA GLN A 518 -0.89 11.56 15.76
C GLN A 518 -0.53 11.24 17.22
N ASP A 519 -1.15 10.22 17.85
CA ASP A 519 -0.94 9.84 19.26
C ASP A 519 -1.11 11.01 20.25
N MET A 520 -2.01 11.96 19.96
CA MET A 520 -2.25 13.12 20.84
C MET A 520 -2.91 12.68 22.15
N SER A 521 -2.52 13.34 23.23
CA SER A 521 -3.15 13.15 24.54
C SER A 521 -4.55 13.78 24.59
N ILE A 522 -5.39 13.29 25.51
CA ILE A 522 -6.73 13.86 25.75
C ILE A 522 -6.65 15.35 26.02
N ASP A 523 -5.71 15.78 26.90
CA ASP A 523 -5.57 17.19 27.27
C ASP A 523 -5.13 18.06 26.08
N ALA A 524 -4.29 17.53 25.18
CA ALA A 524 -3.89 18.24 23.97
C ALA A 524 -5.09 18.43 23.01
N MET A 525 -5.91 17.42 22.82
CA MET A 525 -7.11 17.52 21.97
C MET A 525 -8.14 18.51 22.54
N ILE A 526 -8.30 18.56 23.87
CA ILE A 526 -9.14 19.57 24.55
C ILE A 526 -8.58 20.97 24.35
N ALA A 527 -7.25 21.13 24.41
CA ALA A 527 -6.59 22.41 24.17
C ALA A 527 -6.76 22.92 22.73
N GLU A 528 -6.92 22.02 21.73
CA GLU A 528 -7.29 22.35 20.35
C GLU A 528 -8.77 22.81 20.21
N GLY A 529 -9.56 22.76 21.29
CA GLY A 529 -10.91 23.31 21.33
C GLY A 529 -12.03 22.25 21.21
N TYR A 530 -11.69 20.97 21.26
CA TYR A 530 -12.71 19.91 21.26
C TYR A 530 -13.35 19.74 22.64
N ASP A 531 -14.64 19.41 22.65
CA ASP A 531 -15.37 19.20 23.89
C ASP A 531 -14.81 18.01 24.70
N GLU A 532 -14.50 18.23 25.97
CA GLU A 532 -13.87 17.24 26.85
C GLU A 532 -14.68 15.94 26.94
N GLN A 533 -16.02 16.03 27.05
CA GLN A 533 -16.87 14.86 27.19
C GLN A 533 -16.83 14.00 25.91
N THR A 534 -16.87 14.64 24.76
CA THR A 534 -16.79 14.00 23.45
C THR A 534 -15.42 13.34 23.22
N VAL A 535 -14.32 14.05 23.52
CA VAL A 535 -12.95 13.50 23.41
C VAL A 535 -12.80 12.25 24.27
N ARG A 536 -13.17 12.33 25.56
CA ARG A 536 -13.07 11.19 26.49
C ARG A 536 -13.95 10.01 26.05
N TRP A 537 -15.13 10.28 25.52
CA TRP A 537 -16.01 9.25 25.00
C TRP A 537 -15.39 8.53 23.79
N VAL A 538 -14.87 9.29 22.81
CA VAL A 538 -14.24 8.71 21.61
C VAL A 538 -13.04 7.86 22.00
N VAL A 539 -12.10 8.40 22.76
CA VAL A 539 -10.88 7.68 23.20
C VAL A 539 -11.24 6.39 23.93
N ARG A 540 -12.12 6.48 24.93
CA ARG A 540 -12.59 5.30 25.68
C ARG A 540 -13.22 4.25 24.77
N THR A 541 -14.06 4.69 23.84
CA THR A 541 -14.79 3.78 22.96
C THR A 541 -13.85 3.11 21.96
N VAL A 542 -12.87 3.84 21.42
CA VAL A 542 -11.80 3.27 20.58
C VAL A 542 -11.05 2.17 21.33
N ASP A 543 -10.62 2.42 22.55
CA ASP A 543 -9.83 1.45 23.31
C ASP A 543 -10.65 0.20 23.71
N LEU A 544 -11.92 0.38 24.09
CA LEU A 544 -12.80 -0.73 24.45
C LEU A 544 -13.14 -1.66 23.28
N ASN A 545 -13.12 -1.15 22.04
CA ASN A 545 -13.52 -1.91 20.86
C ASN A 545 -12.35 -2.58 20.11
N GLU A 546 -11.12 -2.61 20.65
CA GLU A 546 -10.01 -3.33 20.06
C GLU A 546 -10.34 -4.80 19.79
N TYR A 547 -11.10 -5.46 20.70
CA TYR A 547 -11.51 -6.86 20.53
C TYR A 547 -12.40 -7.10 19.29
N LYS A 548 -13.22 -6.11 18.89
CA LYS A 548 -14.03 -6.20 17.67
C LYS A 548 -13.10 -6.09 16.44
N ARG A 549 -12.24 -5.06 16.42
CA ARG A 549 -11.31 -4.83 15.29
C ARG A 549 -10.39 -6.00 15.02
N ARG A 550 -9.95 -6.73 16.05
CA ARG A 550 -9.11 -7.94 15.92
C ARG A 550 -9.83 -9.14 15.28
N GLN A 551 -11.15 -9.09 15.19
CA GLN A 551 -11.96 -10.13 14.56
C GLN A 551 -12.51 -9.69 13.20
N ALA A 552 -12.22 -8.48 12.76
CA ALA A 552 -12.59 -7.98 11.45
C ALA A 552 -11.66 -8.54 10.37
N ALA A 553 -12.19 -8.66 9.14
CA ALA A 553 -11.38 -8.99 7.98
C ALA A 553 -10.22 -7.98 7.77
N PRO A 554 -9.13 -8.38 7.09
CA PRO A 554 -8.11 -7.44 6.64
C PRO A 554 -8.72 -6.30 5.83
N GLY A 555 -8.09 -5.13 5.85
CA GLY A 555 -8.55 -3.96 5.10
C GLY A 555 -7.39 -3.17 4.50
N ILE A 556 -7.65 -2.47 3.42
CA ILE A 556 -6.62 -1.75 2.67
C ILE A 556 -6.20 -0.50 3.45
N LYS A 557 -4.90 -0.41 3.77
CA LYS A 557 -4.31 0.75 4.43
C LYS A 557 -4.19 1.92 3.45
N VAL A 558 -4.73 3.08 3.83
CA VAL A 558 -4.64 4.33 3.06
C VAL A 558 -4.22 5.54 3.91
N THR A 559 -4.36 5.48 5.23
CA THR A 559 -3.97 6.55 6.14
C THR A 559 -2.55 6.34 6.68
N THR A 560 -2.00 7.34 7.36
CA THR A 560 -0.68 7.27 7.97
C THR A 560 -0.57 6.15 8.99
N ARG A 561 -1.67 5.85 9.72
CA ARG A 561 -1.73 4.79 10.72
C ARG A 561 -3.07 4.06 10.71
N ALA A 562 -3.04 2.81 10.25
CA ALA A 562 -4.19 1.92 10.20
C ALA A 562 -4.33 1.09 11.47
N PHE A 563 -5.55 0.64 11.79
CA PHE A 563 -5.75 -0.39 12.80
C PHE A 563 -5.22 -1.75 12.31
N GLY A 564 -4.54 -2.47 13.19
CA GLY A 564 -3.93 -3.75 12.89
C GLY A 564 -2.43 -3.73 13.12
N ARG A 565 -1.64 -3.82 12.05
CA ARG A 565 -0.16 -3.87 12.16
C ARG A 565 0.46 -2.57 12.65
N ASP A 566 -0.06 -1.42 12.22
CA ASP A 566 0.47 -0.10 12.62
C ASP A 566 0.17 0.23 14.09
N ARG A 567 -1.03 -0.12 14.57
CA ARG A 567 -1.48 0.18 15.93
C ARG A 567 -1.65 -1.12 16.71
N ARG A 568 -0.66 -1.45 17.56
CA ARG A 568 -0.59 -2.73 18.32
C ARG A 568 -1.06 -2.55 19.76
N MET A 569 -2.34 -2.20 19.96
CA MET A 569 -2.91 -2.07 21.31
C MET A 569 -3.23 -3.44 21.92
N PRO A 570 -2.93 -3.66 23.21
CA PRO A 570 -3.36 -4.87 23.93
C PRO A 570 -4.89 -4.89 24.01
N ILE A 571 -5.50 -6.05 23.71
CA ILE A 571 -6.96 -6.22 23.86
C ILE A 571 -7.35 -6.15 25.33
N THR A 572 -6.65 -6.92 26.18
CA THR A 572 -6.93 -6.97 27.62
C THR A 572 -6.06 -5.95 28.35
N ASN A 573 -6.56 -4.72 28.49
CA ASN A 573 -5.91 -3.69 29.26
C ASN A 573 -6.93 -2.84 30.03
N VAL A 574 -6.49 -2.18 31.10
CA VAL A 574 -7.30 -1.29 31.94
C VAL A 574 -6.89 0.18 31.85
N TYR A 575 -5.89 0.48 31.05
CA TYR A 575 -5.48 1.87 30.80
C TYR A 575 -6.57 2.62 30.04
N ARG A 576 -6.86 3.86 30.44
CA ARG A 576 -7.97 4.65 29.88
C ARG A 576 -7.57 6.10 29.53
N GLY A 577 -6.30 6.34 29.23
CA GLY A 577 -5.77 7.65 28.85
C GLY A 577 -5.42 8.55 30.02
#